data_1f61346909403872af90df80d4b60779
#
_entry.id   1f61346909403872af90df80d4b60779
#
_cell.length_a   1.000
_cell.length_b   1.000
_cell.length_c   1.000
_cell.angle_alpha   90.00
_cell.angle_beta   90.00
_cell.angle_gamma   90.00
#
_symmetry.space_group_name_H-M   'P 1'
#
loop_
_entity.id
_entity.type
_entity.pdbx_description
1 polymer ?
#
loop_
_entity_poly.entity_id
_entity_poly.type
_entity_poly.pdbx_seq_one_letter_code
_entity_poly.pdbx_strand_id
1 'polypeptide(L)'
;DYEYIYINPNQKGCQYRYKNLSISGLTFKLMQAIAIYYNVKSINKYLDLILIGEKCTKSLKKGENSVIIKEGMRFLVNTNNRGLRSIMDAYNMVNINEDSVDKIIDVITPTINVVTMTDNARIIIELLITNRKERAEQITKYLNKSKENV
;
A
#
# COMPACT_ATOMS: atom_id res chain seq x y z
N ASP A 1 -19.78 5.68 -27.48
CA ASP A 1 -19.71 4.56 -26.50
C ASP A 1 -18.24 4.39 -26.11
N TYR A 2 -17.91 4.70 -24.87
CA TYR A 2 -16.58 4.42 -24.33
C TYR A 2 -16.56 2.95 -23.91
N GLU A 3 -15.75 2.15 -24.62
CA GLU A 3 -15.51 0.76 -24.26
C GLU A 3 -14.57 0.72 -23.04
N TYR A 4 -15.13 0.41 -21.88
CA TYR A 4 -14.33 0.28 -20.67
C TYR A 4 -13.58 -1.05 -20.66
N ILE A 5 -12.27 -0.98 -20.45
CA ILE A 5 -11.45 -2.17 -20.27
C ILE A 5 -11.49 -2.59 -18.80
N TYR A 6 -12.01 -3.78 -18.53
CA TYR A 6 -12.06 -4.36 -17.20
C TYR A 6 -10.95 -5.38 -17.01
N ILE A 7 -10.17 -5.23 -15.95
CA ILE A 7 -9.18 -6.20 -15.52
C ILE A 7 -9.72 -6.90 -14.27
N ASN A 8 -10.27 -8.09 -14.44
CA ASN A 8 -10.87 -8.87 -13.36
C ASN A 8 -10.59 -10.35 -13.57
N PRO A 9 -9.85 -11.02 -12.66
CA PRO A 9 -9.55 -12.44 -12.76
C PRO A 9 -10.81 -13.32 -12.69
N ASN A 10 -11.93 -12.80 -12.18
CA ASN A 10 -13.19 -13.53 -12.04
C ASN A 10 -14.15 -13.35 -13.23
N GLN A 11 -13.78 -12.56 -14.26
CA GLN A 11 -14.63 -12.42 -15.43
C GLN A 11 -14.73 -13.74 -16.22
N LYS A 12 -15.87 -13.93 -16.89
CA LYS A 12 -16.13 -15.14 -17.70
C LYS A 12 -15.04 -15.27 -18.79
N GLY A 13 -14.49 -16.49 -18.90
CA GLY A 13 -13.43 -16.79 -19.88
C GLY A 13 -12.01 -16.42 -19.47
N CYS A 14 -11.81 -15.76 -18.32
CA CYS A 14 -10.48 -15.45 -17.83
C CYS A 14 -9.72 -16.72 -17.40
N GLN A 15 -8.55 -16.95 -18.01
CA GLN A 15 -7.70 -18.12 -17.76
C GLN A 15 -6.74 -17.93 -16.57
N TYR A 16 -6.73 -16.77 -15.93
CA TYR A 16 -5.88 -16.55 -14.76
C TYR A 16 -6.28 -17.47 -13.61
N ARG A 17 -5.36 -18.30 -13.16
CA ARG A 17 -5.67 -19.42 -12.26
C ARG A 17 -6.06 -18.98 -10.84
N TYR A 18 -5.40 -17.95 -10.31
CA TYR A 18 -5.65 -17.49 -8.94
C TYR A 18 -6.75 -16.44 -8.90
N LYS A 19 -7.95 -16.84 -8.46
CA LYS A 19 -9.17 -16.02 -8.50
C LYS A 19 -9.34 -15.10 -7.28
N ASN A 20 -8.59 -15.33 -6.21
CA ASN A 20 -8.70 -14.60 -4.95
C ASN A 20 -7.62 -13.50 -4.79
N LEU A 21 -7.14 -12.97 -5.91
CA LEU A 21 -6.19 -11.87 -5.88
C LEU A 21 -6.86 -10.62 -5.31
N SER A 22 -6.21 -9.95 -4.35
CA SER A 22 -6.68 -8.66 -3.86
C SER A 22 -6.60 -7.58 -4.94
N ILE A 23 -7.24 -6.44 -4.72
CA ILE A 23 -7.12 -5.29 -5.63
C ILE A 23 -5.66 -4.82 -5.70
N SER A 24 -4.96 -4.79 -4.57
CA SER A 24 -3.54 -4.42 -4.50
C SER A 24 -2.66 -5.41 -5.26
N GLY A 25 -2.90 -6.71 -5.06
CA GLY A 25 -2.21 -7.77 -5.79
C GLY A 25 -2.49 -7.72 -7.29
N LEU A 26 -3.74 -7.46 -7.69
CA LEU A 26 -4.12 -7.28 -9.10
C LEU A 26 -3.41 -6.07 -9.73
N THR A 27 -3.37 -4.95 -9.00
CA THR A 27 -2.64 -3.75 -9.43
C THR A 27 -1.16 -4.07 -9.62
N PHE A 28 -0.54 -4.81 -8.69
CA PHE A 28 0.84 -5.21 -8.81
C PHE A 28 1.10 -6.11 -10.03
N LYS A 29 0.20 -7.06 -10.32
CA LYS A 29 0.28 -7.91 -11.53
C LYS A 29 0.18 -7.09 -12.81
N LEU A 30 -0.72 -6.11 -12.85
CA LEU A 30 -0.81 -5.19 -13.99
C LEU A 30 0.49 -4.38 -14.14
N MET A 31 1.03 -3.85 -13.06
CA MET A 31 2.33 -3.15 -13.07
C MET A 31 3.45 -4.07 -13.57
N GLN A 32 3.47 -5.35 -13.17
CA GLN A 32 4.45 -6.32 -13.68
C GLN A 32 4.32 -6.50 -15.20
N ALA A 33 3.10 -6.65 -15.71
CA ALA A 33 2.86 -6.80 -17.15
C ALA A 33 3.33 -5.54 -17.93
N ILE A 34 3.00 -4.36 -17.43
CA ILE A 34 3.46 -3.08 -18.00
C ILE A 34 4.99 -2.98 -17.96
N ALA A 35 5.60 -3.33 -16.84
CA ALA A 35 7.06 -3.30 -16.68
C ALA A 35 7.77 -4.23 -17.68
N ILE A 36 7.24 -5.42 -17.91
CA ILE A 36 7.75 -6.36 -18.92
C ILE A 36 7.61 -5.75 -20.31
N TYR A 37 6.45 -5.20 -20.65
CA TYR A 37 6.17 -4.63 -21.97
C TYR A 37 7.11 -3.45 -22.30
N TYR A 38 7.38 -2.58 -21.33
CA TYR A 38 8.24 -1.41 -21.51
C TYR A 38 9.69 -1.64 -21.10
N ASN A 39 10.08 -2.89 -20.81
CA ASN A 39 11.43 -3.26 -20.37
C ASN A 39 11.94 -2.46 -19.15
N VAL A 40 11.04 -2.21 -18.19
CA VAL A 40 11.36 -1.56 -16.91
C VAL A 40 12.00 -2.58 -15.98
N LYS A 41 13.19 -2.25 -15.44
CA LYS A 41 14.04 -3.21 -14.72
C LYS A 41 13.36 -3.91 -13.54
N SER A 42 12.68 -3.19 -12.67
CA SER A 42 12.02 -3.80 -11.51
C SER A 42 11.01 -2.85 -10.88
N ILE A 43 9.85 -3.40 -10.55
CA ILE A 43 8.82 -2.73 -9.76
C ILE A 43 8.68 -3.30 -8.35
N ASN A 44 9.50 -4.26 -7.99
CA ASN A 44 9.42 -4.94 -6.69
C ASN A 44 9.60 -3.98 -5.50
N LYS A 45 10.22 -2.83 -5.73
CA LYS A 45 10.34 -1.77 -4.72
C LYS A 45 8.98 -1.27 -4.18
N TYR A 46 7.89 -1.51 -4.89
CA TYR A 46 6.54 -1.13 -4.46
C TYR A 46 5.81 -2.22 -3.67
N LEU A 47 6.44 -3.38 -3.43
CA LEU A 47 5.85 -4.48 -2.66
C LEU A 47 5.58 -4.09 -1.20
N ASP A 48 6.29 -3.13 -0.65
CA ASP A 48 6.00 -2.53 0.65
C ASP A 48 4.63 -1.85 0.68
N LEU A 49 4.28 -1.05 -0.34
CA LEU A 49 2.96 -0.45 -0.47
C LEU A 49 1.87 -1.48 -0.77
N ILE A 50 2.17 -2.48 -1.59
CA ILE A 50 1.23 -3.56 -1.90
C ILE A 50 0.92 -4.37 -0.64
N LEU A 51 1.90 -4.63 0.22
CA LEU A 51 1.70 -5.26 1.53
C LEU A 51 0.67 -4.50 2.38
N ILE A 52 0.80 -3.17 2.46
CA ILE A 52 -0.16 -2.34 3.21
C ILE A 52 -1.57 -2.54 2.65
N GLY A 53 -1.72 -2.49 1.32
CA GLY A 53 -3.01 -2.73 0.66
C GLY A 53 -3.58 -4.13 0.89
N GLU A 54 -2.74 -5.19 0.88
CA GLU A 54 -3.14 -6.57 1.20
C GLU A 54 -3.70 -6.69 2.62
N LYS A 55 -3.04 -6.05 3.58
CA LYS A 55 -3.47 -6.05 4.99
C LYS A 55 -4.74 -5.23 5.19
N CYS A 56 -4.86 -4.05 4.56
CA CYS A 56 -6.07 -3.21 4.63
C CYS A 56 -7.31 -3.94 4.12
N THR A 57 -7.18 -4.74 3.07
CA THR A 57 -8.31 -5.47 2.47
C THR A 57 -8.60 -6.80 3.15
N LYS A 58 -7.83 -7.18 4.17
CA LYS A 58 -7.91 -8.48 4.86
C LYS A 58 -7.95 -9.66 3.89
N SER A 59 -7.14 -9.57 2.83
CA SER A 59 -7.07 -10.57 1.79
C SER A 59 -6.67 -11.96 2.34
N LEU A 60 -7.11 -13.02 1.69
CA LEU A 60 -6.78 -14.38 2.09
C LEU A 60 -5.26 -14.59 2.03
N LYS A 61 -4.65 -14.96 3.17
CA LYS A 61 -3.20 -15.27 3.27
C LYS A 61 -2.88 -16.64 2.62
N LYS A 62 -3.32 -16.86 1.36
CA LYS A 62 -3.11 -18.10 0.61
C LYS A 62 -2.65 -17.79 -0.81
N GLY A 63 -2.04 -18.77 -1.47
CA GLY A 63 -1.63 -18.67 -2.88
C GLY A 63 -0.73 -17.46 -3.14
N GLU A 64 -1.02 -16.70 -4.18
CA GLU A 64 -0.21 -15.54 -4.59
C GLU A 64 -0.21 -14.42 -3.55
N ASN A 65 -1.32 -14.19 -2.84
CA ASN A 65 -1.38 -13.19 -1.79
C ASN A 65 -0.36 -13.49 -0.67
N SER A 66 -0.16 -14.76 -0.29
CA SER A 66 0.84 -15.11 0.74
C SER A 66 2.26 -14.81 0.29
N VAL A 67 2.57 -14.98 -0.99
CA VAL A 67 3.88 -14.63 -1.56
C VAL A 67 4.07 -13.12 -1.56
N ILE A 68 3.04 -12.37 -1.97
CA ILE A 68 3.06 -10.89 -1.96
C ILE A 68 3.27 -10.36 -0.55
N ILE A 69 2.56 -10.90 0.45
CA ILE A 69 2.72 -10.50 1.85
C ILE A 69 4.14 -10.79 2.35
N LYS A 70 4.66 -11.99 2.10
CA LYS A 70 6.01 -12.38 2.52
C LYS A 70 7.08 -11.48 1.89
N GLU A 71 7.02 -11.28 0.59
CA GLU A 71 7.99 -10.42 -0.10
C GLU A 71 7.80 -8.94 0.29
N GLY A 72 6.56 -8.49 0.45
CA GLY A 72 6.26 -7.13 0.91
C GLY A 72 6.87 -6.83 2.27
N MET A 73 6.84 -7.77 3.22
CA MET A 73 7.53 -7.63 4.52
C MET A 73 9.04 -7.43 4.35
N ARG A 74 9.68 -8.18 3.44
CA ARG A 74 11.13 -8.02 3.16
C ARG A 74 11.45 -6.64 2.60
N PHE A 75 10.59 -6.11 1.72
CA PHE A 75 10.76 -4.77 1.16
C PHE A 75 10.45 -3.67 2.18
N LEU A 76 9.47 -3.87 3.06
CA LEU A 76 9.11 -2.90 4.10
C LEU A 76 10.27 -2.66 5.09
N VAL A 77 10.97 -3.71 5.51
CA VAL A 77 12.14 -3.60 6.42
C VAL A 77 13.17 -2.59 5.87
N ASN A 78 13.41 -2.61 4.56
CA ASN A 78 14.37 -1.74 3.88
C ASN A 78 13.68 -0.75 2.94
N THR A 79 12.49 -0.28 3.30
CA THR A 79 11.72 0.61 2.43
C THR A 79 12.47 1.89 2.09
N ASN A 80 12.41 2.27 0.82
CA ASN A 80 12.86 3.58 0.33
C ASN A 80 11.71 4.59 0.24
N ASN A 81 10.48 4.16 0.56
CA ASN A 81 9.33 5.05 0.60
C ASN A 81 9.45 6.02 1.78
N ARG A 82 9.51 7.32 1.50
CA ARG A 82 9.72 8.36 2.51
C ARG A 82 8.57 8.44 3.51
N GLY A 83 7.34 8.22 3.06
CA GLY A 83 6.16 8.21 3.93
C GLY A 83 6.18 7.05 4.91
N LEU A 84 6.37 5.82 4.43
CA LEU A 84 6.48 4.64 5.30
C LEU A 84 7.64 4.79 6.29
N ARG A 85 8.80 5.23 5.81
CA ARG A 85 9.97 5.49 6.68
C ARG A 85 9.66 6.51 7.77
N SER A 86 9.01 7.62 7.42
CA SER A 86 8.65 8.67 8.38
C SER A 86 7.69 8.16 9.47
N ILE A 87 6.74 7.29 9.12
CA ILE A 87 5.87 6.64 10.11
C ILE A 87 6.70 5.73 11.02
N MET A 88 7.54 4.87 10.43
CA MET A 88 8.37 3.93 11.19
C MET A 88 9.30 4.65 12.17
N ASP A 89 9.92 5.74 11.75
CA ASP A 89 10.80 6.56 12.57
C ASP A 89 10.02 7.25 13.70
N ALA A 90 8.83 7.80 13.42
CA ALA A 90 7.99 8.48 14.41
C ALA A 90 7.51 7.55 15.55
N TYR A 91 7.40 6.25 15.27
CA TYR A 91 7.01 5.24 16.27
C TYR A 91 8.18 4.36 16.74
N ASN A 92 9.42 4.73 16.43
CA ASN A 92 10.64 4.00 16.81
C ASN A 92 10.57 2.49 16.47
N MET A 93 10.05 2.17 15.29
CA MET A 93 9.91 0.78 14.84
C MET A 93 11.27 0.20 14.44
N VAL A 94 11.90 -0.55 15.34
CA VAL A 94 13.22 -1.17 15.11
C VAL A 94 13.07 -2.54 14.44
N ASN A 95 12.18 -3.37 14.97
CA ASN A 95 11.92 -4.72 14.46
C ASN A 95 10.58 -4.74 13.73
N ILE A 96 10.64 -4.74 12.39
CA ILE A 96 9.43 -4.72 11.55
C ILE A 96 8.80 -6.10 11.51
N ASN A 97 7.57 -6.20 11.99
CA ASN A 97 6.75 -7.41 12.05
C ASN A 97 5.30 -7.10 11.63
N GLU A 98 4.37 -8.04 11.81
CA GLU A 98 2.96 -7.83 11.47
C GLU A 98 2.32 -6.69 12.28
N ASP A 99 2.65 -6.55 13.56
CA ASP A 99 2.14 -5.47 14.42
C ASP A 99 2.61 -4.09 13.92
N SER A 100 3.83 -4.03 13.39
CA SER A 100 4.35 -2.80 12.76
C SER A 100 3.51 -2.41 11.53
N VAL A 101 3.10 -3.39 10.72
CA VAL A 101 2.23 -3.14 9.57
C VAL A 101 0.86 -2.66 10.02
N ASP A 102 0.27 -3.29 11.02
CA ASP A 102 -1.03 -2.91 11.58
C ASP A 102 -0.97 -1.48 12.15
N LYS A 103 0.14 -1.12 12.82
CA LYS A 103 0.36 0.24 13.31
C LYS A 103 0.50 1.27 12.18
N ILE A 104 1.19 0.94 11.09
CA ILE A 104 1.27 1.80 9.91
C ILE A 104 -0.13 2.01 9.33
N ILE A 105 -0.94 0.95 9.22
CA ILE A 105 -2.32 1.03 8.74
C ILE A 105 -3.15 1.94 9.66
N ASP A 106 -3.03 1.79 10.96
CA ASP A 106 -3.72 2.67 11.92
C ASP A 106 -3.36 4.14 11.71
N VAL A 107 -2.10 4.45 11.43
CA VAL A 107 -1.66 5.83 11.18
C VAL A 107 -2.29 6.41 9.92
N ILE A 108 -2.35 5.63 8.84
CA ILE A 108 -2.87 6.09 7.54
C ILE A 108 -4.40 5.95 7.42
N THR A 109 -5.05 5.18 8.31
CA THR A 109 -6.51 5.06 8.29
C THR A 109 -7.11 6.30 8.95
N PRO A 110 -7.93 7.09 8.24
CA PRO A 110 -8.53 8.28 8.82
C PRO A 110 -9.48 7.91 9.96
N THR A 111 -9.39 8.62 11.06
CA THR A 111 -10.43 8.63 12.09
C THR A 111 -11.69 9.23 11.49
N ILE A 112 -12.82 8.56 11.70
CA ILE A 112 -14.11 8.87 11.06
C ILE A 112 -14.63 10.23 11.55
N ASN A 113 -14.26 11.30 10.88
CA ASN A 113 -14.99 12.56 10.90
C ASN A 113 -15.33 12.92 9.44
N VAL A 114 -16.58 12.82 9.11
CA VAL A 114 -17.16 12.76 7.77
C VAL A 114 -16.83 13.95 6.86
N VAL A 115 -16.45 15.09 7.39
CA VAL A 115 -16.21 16.33 6.62
C VAL A 115 -14.89 16.35 5.86
N THR A 116 -13.96 15.44 6.19
CA THR A 116 -12.58 15.50 5.70
C THR A 116 -12.06 14.24 5.00
N MET A 117 -12.93 13.27 4.64
CA MET A 117 -12.47 12.02 4.03
C MET A 117 -11.68 12.23 2.73
N THR A 118 -12.11 13.17 1.89
CA THR A 118 -11.42 13.47 0.61
C THR A 118 -10.07 14.13 0.85
N ASP A 119 -9.99 15.06 1.80
CA ASP A 119 -8.74 15.75 2.12
C ASP A 119 -7.75 14.82 2.82
N ASN A 120 -8.24 13.95 3.71
CA ASN A 120 -7.41 12.91 4.34
C ASN A 120 -6.84 11.92 3.31
N ALA A 121 -7.64 11.49 2.33
CA ALA A 121 -7.16 10.62 1.27
C ALA A 121 -6.04 11.29 0.44
N ARG A 122 -6.18 12.58 0.11
CA ARG A 122 -5.13 13.35 -0.60
C ARG A 122 -3.85 13.45 0.21
N ILE A 123 -3.96 13.73 1.51
CA ILE A 123 -2.80 13.82 2.41
C ILE A 123 -2.07 12.48 2.51
N ILE A 124 -2.82 11.37 2.61
CA ILE A 124 -2.23 10.02 2.65
C ILE A 124 -1.55 9.68 1.31
N ILE A 125 -2.19 9.97 0.18
CA ILE A 125 -1.57 9.79 -1.13
C ILE A 125 -0.28 10.61 -1.21
N GLU A 126 -0.32 11.89 -0.83
CA GLU A 126 0.87 12.75 -0.81
C GLU A 126 1.99 12.15 0.05
N LEU A 127 1.66 11.65 1.25
CA LEU A 127 2.62 10.97 2.13
C LEU A 127 3.30 9.79 1.43
N LEU A 128 2.54 8.96 0.75
CA LEU A 128 3.05 7.73 0.14
C LEU A 128 3.78 7.95 -1.20
N ILE A 129 3.60 9.11 -1.85
CA ILE A 129 4.28 9.41 -3.12
C ILE A 129 5.39 10.47 -3.01
N THR A 130 5.49 11.18 -1.89
CA THR A 130 6.51 12.24 -1.74
C THR A 130 7.93 11.66 -1.71
N ASN A 131 8.84 12.35 -2.40
CA ASN A 131 10.26 12.07 -2.35
C ASN A 131 11.01 12.97 -1.35
N ARG A 132 10.30 13.90 -0.68
CA ARG A 132 10.88 14.86 0.27
C ARG A 132 10.70 14.36 1.70
N LYS A 133 11.82 14.15 2.39
CA LYS A 133 11.84 13.65 3.78
C LYS A 133 11.07 14.59 4.71
N GLU A 134 11.36 15.87 4.64
CA GLU A 134 10.75 16.91 5.51
C GLU A 134 9.23 16.96 5.33
N ARG A 135 8.77 16.77 4.08
CA ARG A 135 7.32 16.74 3.79
C ARG A 135 6.66 15.50 4.37
N ALA A 136 7.29 14.34 4.25
CA ALA A 136 6.80 13.11 4.87
C ALA A 136 6.68 13.24 6.39
N GLU A 137 7.70 13.81 7.05
CA GLU A 137 7.70 14.05 8.50
C GLU A 137 6.59 15.04 8.93
N GLN A 138 6.37 16.11 8.16
CA GLN A 138 5.28 17.07 8.44
C GLN A 138 3.91 16.39 8.38
N ILE A 139 3.67 15.58 7.33
CA ILE A 139 2.41 14.88 7.16
C ILE A 139 2.23 13.84 8.28
N THR A 140 3.25 13.08 8.61
CA THR A 140 3.19 12.10 9.71
C THR A 140 2.84 12.78 11.05
N LYS A 141 3.46 13.92 11.36
CA LYS A 141 3.12 14.71 12.55
C LYS A 141 1.66 15.18 12.54
N TYR A 142 1.17 15.61 11.40
CA TYR A 142 -0.22 16.03 11.25
C TYR A 142 -1.18 14.87 11.51
N LEU A 143 -0.93 13.70 10.93
CA LEU A 143 -1.75 12.51 11.10
C LEU A 143 -1.77 12.04 12.57
N ASN A 144 -0.63 12.10 13.27
CA ASN A 144 -0.55 11.74 14.68
C ASN A 144 -1.37 12.68 15.55
N LYS A 145 -1.23 14.01 15.37
CA LYS A 145 -2.01 15.00 16.14
C LYS A 145 -3.52 14.87 15.92
N SER A 146 -3.94 14.55 14.73
CA SER A 146 -5.36 14.38 14.43
C SER A 146 -6.00 13.17 15.14
N LYS A 147 -5.18 12.23 15.60
CA LYS A 147 -5.62 11.06 16.37
C LYS A 147 -5.62 11.26 17.88
N GLU A 148 -4.75 12.14 18.39
CA GLU A 148 -4.71 12.49 19.83
C GLU A 148 -5.90 13.36 20.27
N ASN A 149 -6.57 14.01 19.31
CA ASN A 149 -7.70 14.91 19.55
C ASN A 149 -9.08 14.23 19.40
N VAL A 150 -9.13 12.91 19.34
CA VAL A 150 -10.34 12.08 19.27
C VAL A 150 -10.42 11.16 20.48
#